data_79296baa0ee9e752fbb226a9c7f4af41
#
_entry.id   79296baa0ee9e752fbb226a9c7f4af41
#
_cell.length_a   1.000
_cell.length_b   1.000
_cell.length_c   1.000
_cell.angle_alpha   90.00
_cell.angle_beta   90.00
_cell.angle_gamma   90.00
#
_symmetry.space_group_name_H-M   'P 1'
#
loop_
_entity.id
_entity.type
_entity.pdbx_description
1 polymer ?
#
loop_
_entity_poly.entity_id
_entity_poly.type
_entity_poly.pdbx_seq_one_letter_code
_entity_poly.pdbx_strand_id
1 'polypeptide(L)'
;MTILVTGGAGYIGSHFVRYLERKKINFVIADNFSTGHKKFVKNKKFCELDLRDPEEIRSNLQDLDISSIVHFAGLLIVSDSQKMEKEYYENNVLASMNLAKFAVEKKIRKFIYSSSAAVYGIPKEIPIKENHPTKPINNYGKNKLEVENFLKDLSMEFPLDVVCLRYFNAAGADDDGDLGEEHNPETHLIPNVINSALNSYEFTVNGDTYNTDDGTCIRDFIHVNDLASAHLLSLSFLNLNKGFHVFNLGSETGFSIMEVINECQELLQTKVKFKVGNKRDGDPDILIADNKKSVNKLNWKLEKNSLKAIISSAIKYHRNVL
;
A
#
# COMPACT_ATOMS: atom_id res chain seq x y z
N MET A 1 12.57 20.39 9.51
CA MET A 1 11.47 19.86 8.66
C MET A 1 11.26 18.40 8.98
N THR A 2 10.05 18.05 9.42
CA THR A 2 9.72 16.69 9.86
C THR A 2 8.58 16.14 8.99
N ILE A 3 8.68 14.90 8.54
CA ILE A 3 7.62 14.18 7.82
C ILE A 3 6.74 13.46 8.84
N LEU A 4 5.44 13.73 8.85
CA LEU A 4 4.48 12.90 9.59
C LEU A 4 4.14 11.67 8.75
N VAL A 5 4.37 10.48 9.30
CA VAL A 5 4.05 9.19 8.68
C VAL A 5 2.94 8.54 9.48
N THR A 6 1.72 8.57 8.98
CA THR A 6 0.60 7.89 9.63
C THR A 6 0.46 6.46 9.12
N GLY A 7 0.11 5.52 10.01
CA GLY A 7 0.17 4.10 9.68
C GLY A 7 1.61 3.58 9.55
N GLY A 8 2.57 4.25 10.21
CA GLY A 8 3.99 3.94 10.11
C GLY A 8 4.41 2.65 10.82
N ALA A 9 3.52 2.01 11.57
CA ALA A 9 3.73 0.69 12.18
C ALA A 9 3.15 -0.46 11.34
N GLY A 10 2.42 -0.14 10.24
CA GLY A 10 1.93 -1.12 9.27
C GLY A 10 2.99 -1.53 8.26
N TYR A 11 2.66 -2.46 7.37
CA TYR A 11 3.59 -3.03 6.40
C TYR A 11 4.30 -1.97 5.53
N ILE A 12 3.57 -1.24 4.68
CA ILE A 12 4.17 -0.26 3.76
C ILE A 12 4.76 0.93 4.52
N GLY A 13 4.02 1.42 5.54
CA GLY A 13 4.45 2.58 6.33
C GLY A 13 5.77 2.35 7.06
N SER A 14 5.99 1.17 7.63
CA SER A 14 7.24 0.83 8.33
C SER A 14 8.45 0.72 7.39
N HIS A 15 8.24 0.23 6.15
CA HIS A 15 9.28 0.25 5.11
C HIS A 15 9.61 1.68 4.66
N PHE A 16 8.61 2.56 4.55
CA PHE A 16 8.86 3.97 4.28
C PHE A 16 9.63 4.64 5.41
N VAL A 17 9.27 4.36 6.67
CA VAL A 17 10.02 4.83 7.84
C VAL A 17 11.47 4.35 7.80
N ARG A 18 11.72 3.05 7.50
CA ARG A 18 13.07 2.50 7.33
C ARG A 18 13.83 3.21 6.19
N TYR A 19 13.15 3.50 5.09
CA TYR A 19 13.73 4.24 3.97
C TYR A 19 14.15 5.67 4.38
N LEU A 20 13.32 6.39 5.15
CA LEU A 20 13.66 7.71 5.68
C LEU A 20 14.86 7.66 6.64
N GLU A 21 14.95 6.65 7.51
CA GLU A 21 16.11 6.45 8.40
C GLU A 21 17.40 6.30 7.62
N ARG A 22 17.40 5.43 6.60
CA ARG A 22 18.57 5.23 5.71
C ARG A 22 18.97 6.51 4.98
N LYS A 23 18.00 7.38 4.65
CA LYS A 23 18.24 8.71 4.05
C LYS A 23 18.54 9.80 5.04
N LYS A 24 18.52 9.52 6.37
CA LYS A 24 18.71 10.48 7.46
C LYS A 24 17.73 11.66 7.41
N ILE A 25 16.48 11.38 7.04
CA ILE A 25 15.38 12.36 6.97
C ILE A 25 14.56 12.27 8.27
N ASN A 26 14.29 13.42 8.88
CA ASN A 26 13.50 13.49 10.12
C ASN A 26 12.03 13.12 9.86
N PHE A 27 11.47 12.30 10.74
CA PHE A 27 10.08 11.91 10.72
C PHE A 27 9.51 11.74 12.13
N VAL A 28 8.20 11.69 12.21
CA VAL A 28 7.43 11.23 13.36
C VAL A 28 6.33 10.30 12.88
N ILE A 29 6.10 9.22 13.61
CA ILE A 29 5.08 8.22 13.28
C ILE A 29 3.81 8.55 14.05
N ALA A 30 2.64 8.40 13.41
CA ALA A 30 1.34 8.37 14.09
C ALA A 30 0.63 7.06 13.73
N ASP A 31 0.25 6.28 14.75
CA ASP A 31 -0.37 4.97 14.58
C ASP A 31 -1.21 4.64 15.82
N ASN A 32 -2.37 4.00 15.65
CA ASN A 32 -3.17 3.52 16.77
C ASN A 32 -2.92 2.04 17.10
N PHE A 33 -2.02 1.40 16.35
CA PHE A 33 -1.64 -0.01 16.46
C PHE A 33 -2.80 -1.01 16.36
N SER A 34 -3.91 -0.63 15.72
CA SER A 34 -5.03 -1.54 15.50
C SER A 34 -4.65 -2.74 14.61
N THR A 35 -3.76 -2.50 13.62
CA THR A 35 -3.20 -3.53 12.74
C THR A 35 -1.68 -3.43 12.61
N GLY A 36 -1.10 -2.32 13.04
CA GLY A 36 0.34 -2.09 13.04
C GLY A 36 1.07 -2.76 14.22
N HIS A 37 2.36 -3.03 14.05
CA HIS A 37 3.17 -3.75 15.02
C HIS A 37 4.13 -2.82 15.75
N LYS A 38 4.04 -2.73 17.09
CA LYS A 38 4.97 -1.92 17.91
C LYS A 38 6.44 -2.29 17.71
N LYS A 39 6.74 -3.54 17.34
CA LYS A 39 8.10 -4.01 17.04
C LYS A 39 8.75 -3.24 15.85
N PHE A 40 7.96 -2.82 14.86
CA PHE A 40 8.47 -2.10 13.68
C PHE A 40 8.84 -0.64 13.96
N VAL A 41 8.33 -0.08 15.04
CA VAL A 41 8.61 1.31 15.46
C VAL A 41 9.45 1.39 16.72
N LYS A 42 10.00 0.28 17.19
CA LYS A 42 10.89 0.23 18.36
C LYS A 42 12.06 1.20 18.20
N ASN A 43 12.32 2.00 19.25
CA ASN A 43 13.36 3.05 19.25
C ASN A 43 13.13 4.21 18.27
N LYS A 44 11.92 4.39 17.75
CA LYS A 44 11.56 5.51 16.88
C LYS A 44 10.64 6.49 17.61
N LYS A 45 10.62 7.75 17.16
CA LYS A 45 9.66 8.73 17.66
C LYS A 45 8.28 8.44 17.09
N PHE A 46 7.31 8.15 17.95
CA PHE A 46 5.92 7.94 17.54
C PHE A 46 4.92 8.60 18.50
N CYS A 47 3.74 8.89 17.98
CA CYS A 47 2.54 9.28 18.71
C CYS A 47 1.51 8.15 18.55
N GLU A 48 1.04 7.56 19.65
CA GLU A 48 -0.09 6.63 19.62
C GLU A 48 -1.37 7.46 19.64
N LEU A 49 -2.11 7.47 18.53
CA LEU A 49 -3.34 8.26 18.39
C LEU A 49 -4.28 7.68 17.33
N ASP A 50 -5.56 7.93 17.52
CA ASP A 50 -6.60 7.54 16.56
C ASP A 50 -6.99 8.74 15.66
N LEU A 51 -6.79 8.58 14.36
CA LEU A 51 -7.13 9.62 13.38
C LEU A 51 -8.64 9.85 13.23
N ARG A 52 -9.48 8.96 13.77
CA ARG A 52 -10.93 9.16 13.81
C ARG A 52 -11.33 10.26 14.79
N ASP A 53 -10.47 10.54 15.77
CA ASP A 53 -10.68 11.60 16.75
C ASP A 53 -9.88 12.86 16.40
N PRO A 54 -10.53 13.98 15.96
CA PRO A 54 -9.86 15.22 15.65
C PRO A 54 -9.12 15.86 16.84
N GLU A 55 -9.61 15.63 18.07
CA GLU A 55 -8.99 16.19 19.28
C GLU A 55 -7.70 15.43 19.62
N GLU A 56 -7.65 14.11 19.41
CA GLU A 56 -6.40 13.36 19.53
C GLU A 56 -5.37 13.80 18.49
N ILE A 57 -5.79 14.08 17.26
CA ILE A 57 -4.88 14.62 16.23
C ILE A 57 -4.28 15.96 16.71
N ARG A 58 -5.12 16.90 17.20
CA ARG A 58 -4.66 18.22 17.65
C ARG A 58 -3.76 18.09 18.87
N SER A 59 -4.18 17.39 19.91
CA SER A 59 -3.45 17.28 21.17
C SER A 59 -2.06 16.66 21.00
N ASN A 60 -1.89 15.70 20.08
CA ASN A 60 -0.63 15.02 19.88
C ASN A 60 0.28 15.68 18.83
N LEU A 61 -0.29 16.39 17.84
CA LEU A 61 0.48 16.84 16.67
C LEU A 61 0.61 18.34 16.55
N GLN A 62 -0.19 19.17 17.28
CA GLN A 62 -0.22 20.63 17.09
C GLN A 62 1.12 21.32 17.35
N ASP A 63 1.92 20.82 18.28
CA ASP A 63 3.19 21.42 18.68
C ASP A 63 4.40 20.88 17.90
N LEU A 64 4.16 19.96 16.95
CA LEU A 64 5.19 19.39 16.11
C LEU A 64 5.43 20.26 14.86
N ASP A 65 6.70 20.50 14.52
CA ASP A 65 7.09 21.16 13.26
C ASP A 65 6.99 20.19 12.07
N ILE A 66 5.75 19.95 11.62
CA ILE A 66 5.43 19.03 10.50
C ILE A 66 5.45 19.83 9.20
N SER A 67 6.30 19.42 8.26
CA SER A 67 6.42 20.03 6.94
C SER A 67 5.63 19.33 5.84
N SER A 68 5.33 18.05 6.03
CA SER A 68 4.60 17.20 5.07
C SER A 68 3.99 15.99 5.75
N ILE A 69 2.95 15.43 5.13
CA ILE A 69 2.27 14.22 5.60
C ILE A 69 2.38 13.13 4.54
N VAL A 70 2.68 11.90 4.97
CA VAL A 70 2.56 10.69 4.16
C VAL A 70 1.61 9.74 4.89
N HIS A 71 0.45 9.52 4.29
CA HIS A 71 -0.69 8.89 4.93
C HIS A 71 -0.89 7.45 4.44
N PHE A 72 -0.49 6.49 5.27
CA PHE A 72 -0.68 5.04 5.04
C PHE A 72 -1.82 4.45 5.90
N ALA A 73 -2.19 5.11 7.00
CA ALA A 73 -3.17 4.56 7.94
C ALA A 73 -4.50 4.23 7.25
N GLY A 74 -5.03 3.05 7.55
CA GLY A 74 -6.30 2.58 7.02
C GLY A 74 -6.39 1.05 6.99
N LEU A 75 -7.61 0.54 7.04
CA LEU A 75 -7.92 -0.88 6.90
C LEU A 75 -7.77 -1.29 5.43
N LEU A 76 -7.25 -2.50 5.17
CA LEU A 76 -6.79 -2.90 3.83
C LEU A 76 -7.46 -4.16 3.26
N ILE A 77 -8.13 -4.99 4.10
CA ILE A 77 -8.70 -6.27 3.65
C ILE A 77 -9.99 -6.01 2.86
N VAL A 78 -9.94 -6.25 1.55
CA VAL A 78 -11.05 -5.96 0.62
C VAL A 78 -12.31 -6.75 0.99
N SER A 79 -12.20 -8.04 1.34
CA SER A 79 -13.33 -8.88 1.74
C SER A 79 -14.05 -8.36 3.00
N ASP A 80 -13.29 -7.83 3.95
CA ASP A 80 -13.85 -7.34 5.21
C ASP A 80 -14.54 -6.00 5.03
N SER A 81 -14.10 -5.20 4.05
CA SER A 81 -14.76 -3.93 3.72
C SER A 81 -16.24 -4.08 3.34
N GLN A 82 -16.64 -5.25 2.84
CA GLN A 82 -18.04 -5.54 2.50
C GLN A 82 -18.87 -5.94 3.72
N LYS A 83 -18.23 -6.49 4.75
CA LYS A 83 -18.90 -6.94 5.99
C LYS A 83 -18.92 -5.86 7.06
N MET A 84 -17.89 -5.02 7.10
CA MET A 84 -17.63 -4.02 8.13
C MET A 84 -17.63 -2.61 7.51
N GLU A 85 -18.63 -2.30 6.68
CA GLU A 85 -18.70 -1.08 5.87
C GLU A 85 -18.52 0.19 6.71
N LYS A 86 -19.23 0.28 7.84
CA LYS A 86 -19.16 1.45 8.75
C LYS A 86 -17.74 1.63 9.31
N GLU A 87 -17.11 0.55 9.78
CA GLU A 87 -15.77 0.60 10.35
C GLU A 87 -14.73 0.99 9.30
N TYR A 88 -14.85 0.44 8.07
CA TYR A 88 -14.00 0.84 6.95
C TYR A 88 -14.18 2.30 6.56
N TYR A 89 -15.41 2.80 6.57
CA TYR A 89 -15.68 4.21 6.31
C TYR A 89 -15.06 5.12 7.38
N GLU A 90 -15.24 4.80 8.64
CA GLU A 90 -14.68 5.58 9.75
C GLU A 90 -13.14 5.60 9.72
N ASN A 91 -12.49 4.43 9.51
CA ASN A 91 -11.04 4.33 9.50
C ASN A 91 -10.39 4.86 8.22
N ASN A 92 -11.02 4.66 7.05
CA ASN A 92 -10.40 4.99 5.77
C ASN A 92 -10.82 6.36 5.24
N VAL A 93 -12.08 6.78 5.50
CA VAL A 93 -12.60 8.05 4.98
C VAL A 93 -12.54 9.13 6.05
N LEU A 94 -13.26 8.98 7.17
CA LEU A 94 -13.34 10.03 8.19
C LEU A 94 -11.97 10.34 8.79
N ALA A 95 -11.18 9.33 9.12
CA ALA A 95 -9.83 9.50 9.64
C ALA A 95 -8.91 10.26 8.65
N SER A 96 -8.98 9.91 7.36
CA SER A 96 -8.23 10.62 6.31
C SER A 96 -8.68 12.07 6.15
N MET A 97 -9.98 12.32 6.18
CA MET A 97 -10.54 13.68 6.09
C MET A 97 -10.14 14.54 7.30
N ASN A 98 -10.17 13.98 8.51
CA ASN A 98 -9.72 14.67 9.72
C ASN A 98 -8.25 15.07 9.64
N LEU A 99 -7.40 14.15 9.20
CA LEU A 99 -5.97 14.43 9.02
C LEU A 99 -5.71 15.50 7.94
N ALA A 100 -6.46 15.47 6.83
CA ALA A 100 -6.33 16.46 5.77
C ALA A 100 -6.81 17.86 6.21
N LYS A 101 -7.90 17.94 6.99
CA LYS A 101 -8.37 19.20 7.62
C LYS A 101 -7.30 19.74 8.58
N PHE A 102 -6.71 18.90 9.42
CA PHE A 102 -5.61 19.28 10.28
C PHE A 102 -4.40 19.81 9.47
N ALA A 103 -4.08 19.18 8.33
CA ALA A 103 -3.02 19.69 7.46
C ALA A 103 -3.29 21.13 6.98
N VAL A 104 -4.53 21.44 6.59
CA VAL A 104 -4.95 22.79 6.18
C VAL A 104 -4.85 23.76 7.35
N GLU A 105 -5.40 23.42 8.54
CA GLU A 105 -5.34 24.23 9.76
C GLU A 105 -3.89 24.58 10.15
N LYS A 106 -2.97 23.62 10.05
CA LYS A 106 -1.55 23.77 10.37
C LYS A 106 -0.73 24.33 9.22
N LYS A 107 -1.34 24.64 8.08
CA LYS A 107 -0.67 25.15 6.87
C LYS A 107 0.42 24.22 6.35
N ILE A 108 0.25 22.92 6.56
CA ILE A 108 1.09 21.86 5.98
C ILE A 108 0.74 21.78 4.50
N ARG A 109 1.73 21.97 3.62
CA ARG A 109 1.48 22.15 2.19
C ARG A 109 1.55 20.88 1.37
N LYS A 110 2.09 19.78 1.90
CA LYS A 110 2.31 18.55 1.12
C LYS A 110 1.65 17.37 1.78
N PHE A 111 0.83 16.69 1.00
CA PHE A 111 0.10 15.51 1.43
C PHE A 111 0.26 14.39 0.40
N ILE A 112 0.85 13.26 0.80
CA ILE A 112 0.93 12.05 -0.02
C ILE A 112 -0.07 11.04 0.55
N TYR A 113 -0.97 10.58 -0.30
CA TYR A 113 -2.02 9.63 0.06
C TYR A 113 -1.78 8.25 -0.55
N SER A 114 -1.81 7.23 0.31
CA SER A 114 -1.81 5.82 -0.06
C SER A 114 -3.16 5.42 -0.62
N SER A 115 -3.33 5.54 -1.94
CA SER A 115 -4.51 5.08 -2.66
C SER A 115 -4.31 3.64 -3.17
N SER A 116 -5.16 3.17 -4.08
CA SER A 116 -5.16 1.79 -4.52
C SER A 116 -5.65 1.64 -5.96
N ALA A 117 -5.17 0.64 -6.68
CA ALA A 117 -5.73 0.19 -7.96
C ALA A 117 -7.21 -0.23 -7.86
N ALA A 118 -7.71 -0.55 -6.65
CA ALA A 118 -9.11 -0.88 -6.42
C ALA A 118 -10.09 0.24 -6.82
N VAL A 119 -9.64 1.48 -6.98
CA VAL A 119 -10.46 2.61 -7.46
C VAL A 119 -10.90 2.43 -8.92
N TYR A 120 -10.18 1.65 -9.71
CA TYR A 120 -10.50 1.42 -11.13
C TYR A 120 -11.65 0.42 -11.33
N GLY A 121 -11.81 -0.55 -10.41
CA GLY A 121 -12.74 -1.66 -10.57
C GLY A 121 -12.29 -2.62 -11.67
N ILE A 122 -13.22 -3.06 -12.52
CA ILE A 122 -12.92 -3.93 -13.67
C ILE A 122 -12.33 -3.09 -14.79
N PRO A 123 -11.07 -3.35 -15.20
CA PRO A 123 -10.40 -2.53 -16.21
C PRO A 123 -10.98 -2.78 -17.59
N LYS A 124 -11.06 -1.70 -18.41
CA LYS A 124 -11.45 -1.77 -19.82
C LYS A 124 -10.24 -1.91 -20.74
N GLU A 125 -9.09 -1.45 -20.30
CA GLU A 125 -7.82 -1.47 -21.02
C GLU A 125 -6.69 -1.86 -20.08
N ILE A 126 -5.75 -2.62 -20.57
CA ILE A 126 -4.54 -3.08 -19.85
C ILE A 126 -3.34 -2.81 -20.76
N PRO A 127 -2.26 -2.23 -20.20
CA PRO A 127 -2.07 -1.79 -18.81
C PRO A 127 -2.92 -0.55 -18.46
N ILE A 128 -3.30 -0.45 -17.16
CA ILE A 128 -4.23 0.58 -16.65
C ILE A 128 -3.48 1.90 -16.47
N LYS A 129 -3.96 2.96 -17.15
CA LYS A 129 -3.43 4.32 -17.01
C LYS A 129 -4.18 5.12 -15.96
N GLU A 130 -3.59 6.23 -15.46
CA GLU A 130 -4.23 7.06 -14.42
C GLU A 130 -5.50 7.78 -14.90
N ASN A 131 -5.66 7.97 -16.22
CA ASN A 131 -6.88 8.53 -16.84
C ASN A 131 -7.96 7.48 -17.12
N HIS A 132 -7.73 6.20 -16.82
CA HIS A 132 -8.74 5.16 -16.88
C HIS A 132 -9.93 5.53 -15.96
N PRO A 133 -11.19 5.28 -16.37
CA PRO A 133 -12.34 5.54 -15.52
C PRO A 133 -12.25 4.84 -14.15
N THR A 134 -12.57 5.58 -13.09
CA THR A 134 -12.64 5.04 -11.74
C THR A 134 -14.06 4.55 -11.44
N LYS A 135 -14.25 3.25 -11.29
CA LYS A 135 -15.54 2.60 -11.01
C LYS A 135 -15.33 1.45 -10.00
N PRO A 136 -15.04 1.77 -8.74
CA PRO A 136 -14.75 0.75 -7.73
C PRO A 136 -15.93 -0.19 -7.51
N ILE A 137 -15.65 -1.48 -7.37
CA ILE A 137 -16.65 -2.55 -7.22
C ILE A 137 -16.80 -3.04 -5.77
N ASN A 138 -15.97 -2.53 -4.86
CA ASN A 138 -15.99 -2.88 -3.44
C ASN A 138 -15.89 -1.63 -2.57
N ASN A 139 -16.26 -1.74 -1.29
CA ASN A 139 -16.28 -0.60 -0.38
C ASN A 139 -14.87 -0.05 -0.09
N TYR A 140 -13.85 -0.90 -0.06
CA TYR A 140 -12.46 -0.44 0.06
C TYR A 140 -12.07 0.53 -1.07
N GLY A 141 -12.31 0.13 -2.33
CA GLY A 141 -12.04 0.98 -3.49
C GLY A 141 -12.89 2.26 -3.51
N LYS A 142 -14.17 2.18 -3.09
CA LYS A 142 -15.05 3.36 -2.95
C LYS A 142 -14.48 4.34 -1.93
N ASN A 143 -14.06 3.85 -0.76
CA ASN A 143 -13.49 4.66 0.30
C ASN A 143 -12.19 5.35 -0.17
N LYS A 144 -11.30 4.62 -0.87
CA LYS A 144 -10.08 5.21 -1.42
C LYS A 144 -10.38 6.32 -2.43
N LEU A 145 -11.35 6.10 -3.33
CA LEU A 145 -11.75 7.10 -4.32
C LEU A 145 -12.42 8.32 -3.68
N GLU A 146 -13.23 8.14 -2.64
CA GLU A 146 -13.88 9.24 -1.91
C GLU A 146 -12.83 10.16 -1.27
N VAL A 147 -11.80 9.60 -0.67
CA VAL A 147 -10.68 10.38 -0.12
C VAL A 147 -9.89 11.09 -1.22
N GLU A 148 -9.62 10.45 -2.37
CA GLU A 148 -8.98 11.13 -3.52
C GLU A 148 -9.78 12.36 -3.94
N ASN A 149 -11.10 12.24 -4.07
CA ASN A 149 -11.99 13.35 -4.46
C ASN A 149 -11.96 14.46 -3.41
N PHE A 150 -12.07 14.12 -2.13
CA PHE A 150 -11.99 15.09 -1.03
C PHE A 150 -10.64 15.84 -1.02
N LEU A 151 -9.52 15.14 -1.18
CA LEU A 151 -8.20 15.75 -1.24
C LEU A 151 -8.03 16.65 -2.48
N LYS A 152 -8.63 16.27 -3.60
CA LYS A 152 -8.67 17.08 -4.81
C LYS A 152 -9.41 18.39 -4.57
N ASP A 153 -10.59 18.34 -3.94
CA ASP A 153 -11.37 19.55 -3.63
C ASP A 153 -10.61 20.45 -2.66
N LEU A 154 -10.01 19.89 -1.60
CA LEU A 154 -9.17 20.66 -0.69
C LEU A 154 -7.97 21.31 -1.38
N SER A 155 -7.36 20.65 -2.35
CA SER A 155 -6.21 21.19 -3.09
C SER A 155 -6.60 22.35 -4.03
N MET A 156 -7.88 22.45 -4.43
CA MET A 156 -8.40 23.58 -5.21
C MET A 156 -8.77 24.76 -4.32
N GLU A 157 -9.21 24.51 -3.09
CA GLU A 157 -9.67 25.54 -2.16
C GLU A 157 -8.54 26.11 -1.27
N PHE A 158 -7.60 25.26 -0.88
CA PHE A 158 -6.51 25.60 0.04
C PHE A 158 -5.13 25.36 -0.58
N PRO A 159 -4.06 26.00 -0.07
CA PRO A 159 -2.69 25.78 -0.55
C PRO A 159 -2.12 24.43 -0.08
N LEU A 160 -2.81 23.33 -0.43
CA LEU A 160 -2.44 21.94 -0.14
C LEU A 160 -2.07 21.24 -1.45
N ASP A 161 -0.82 20.85 -1.60
CA ASP A 161 -0.32 20.10 -2.74
C ASP A 161 -0.42 18.59 -2.45
N VAL A 162 -1.09 17.83 -3.30
CA VAL A 162 -1.46 16.44 -3.05
C VAL A 162 -0.93 15.52 -4.12
N VAL A 163 -0.39 14.36 -3.71
CA VAL A 163 -0.17 13.21 -4.59
C VAL A 163 -0.93 12.01 -4.04
N CYS A 164 -1.80 11.43 -4.86
CA CYS A 164 -2.42 10.13 -4.62
C CYS A 164 -1.64 9.04 -5.36
N LEU A 165 -1.14 8.05 -4.64
CA LEU A 165 -0.38 6.94 -5.18
C LEU A 165 -1.28 5.69 -5.22
N ARG A 166 -1.68 5.27 -6.42
CA ARG A 166 -2.51 4.09 -6.65
C ARG A 166 -1.61 2.86 -6.80
N TYR A 167 -1.42 2.12 -5.69
CA TYR A 167 -0.63 0.89 -5.75
C TYR A 167 -1.42 -0.26 -6.34
N PHE A 168 -0.67 -1.15 -6.98
CA PHE A 168 -1.13 -2.49 -7.28
C PHE A 168 -0.80 -3.42 -6.09
N ASN A 169 -0.20 -4.56 -6.27
CA ASN A 169 0.03 -5.49 -5.16
C ASN A 169 1.40 -5.26 -4.51
N ALA A 170 1.43 -4.54 -3.38
CA ALA A 170 2.65 -4.42 -2.59
C ALA A 170 3.11 -5.79 -2.11
N ALA A 171 4.41 -6.08 -2.22
CA ALA A 171 4.98 -7.36 -1.86
C ALA A 171 6.47 -7.26 -1.49
N GLY A 172 7.02 -8.33 -0.93
CA GLY A 172 8.42 -8.39 -0.55
C GLY A 172 8.69 -7.91 0.87
N ALA A 173 9.94 -7.78 1.21
CA ALA A 173 10.40 -7.39 2.53
C ALA A 173 11.70 -6.56 2.45
N ASP A 174 12.10 -5.97 3.57
CA ASP A 174 13.34 -5.23 3.68
C ASP A 174 14.57 -6.14 3.50
N ASP A 175 15.64 -5.58 2.96
CA ASP A 175 16.87 -6.31 2.66
C ASP A 175 17.55 -6.91 3.89
N ASP A 176 17.38 -6.28 5.07
CA ASP A 176 17.93 -6.80 6.32
C ASP A 176 17.16 -8.03 6.82
N GLY A 177 15.89 -8.23 6.37
CA GLY A 177 15.06 -9.38 6.70
C GLY A 177 14.46 -9.31 8.10
N ASP A 178 14.42 -8.14 8.73
CA ASP A 178 13.82 -7.88 10.03
C ASP A 178 12.50 -7.09 9.93
N LEU A 179 12.13 -6.69 8.72
CA LEU A 179 10.93 -5.93 8.42
C LEU A 179 10.26 -6.51 7.17
N GLY A 180 8.99 -6.88 7.29
CA GLY A 180 8.23 -7.52 6.23
C GLY A 180 6.73 -7.45 6.44
N GLU A 181 6.00 -8.17 5.62
CA GLU A 181 4.56 -8.25 5.66
C GLU A 181 4.11 -9.23 6.76
N GLU A 182 3.21 -8.76 7.64
CA GLU A 182 2.66 -9.55 8.72
C GLU A 182 1.24 -9.06 9.03
N HIS A 183 0.26 -9.92 8.79
CA HIS A 183 -1.15 -9.66 9.08
C HIS A 183 -1.74 -10.80 9.92
N ASN A 184 -2.76 -10.52 10.70
CA ASN A 184 -3.52 -11.51 11.44
C ASN A 184 -5.03 -11.26 11.32
N PRO A 185 -5.79 -12.10 10.54
CA PRO A 185 -5.28 -13.22 9.74
C PRO A 185 -4.50 -12.77 8.49
N GLU A 186 -3.59 -13.62 8.00
CA GLU A 186 -2.89 -13.37 6.75
C GLU A 186 -3.80 -13.67 5.54
N THR A 187 -3.91 -12.70 4.64
CA THR A 187 -4.82 -12.78 3.48
C THR A 187 -4.12 -12.57 2.14
N HIS A 188 -2.87 -12.10 2.17
CA HIS A 188 -2.11 -11.83 0.95
C HIS A 188 -1.43 -13.08 0.41
N LEU A 189 -1.29 -13.13 -0.92
CA LEU A 189 -0.84 -14.32 -1.63
C LEU A 189 0.57 -14.76 -1.22
N ILE A 190 1.56 -13.88 -1.36
CA ILE A 190 2.98 -14.26 -1.18
C ILE A 190 3.27 -14.75 0.24
N PRO A 191 2.84 -14.09 1.32
CA PRO A 191 2.96 -14.64 2.67
C PRO A 191 2.28 -15.99 2.84
N ASN A 192 1.05 -16.18 2.29
CA ASN A 192 0.34 -17.44 2.36
C ASN A 192 1.06 -18.59 1.63
N VAL A 193 1.62 -18.31 0.45
CA VAL A 193 2.41 -19.30 -0.31
C VAL A 193 3.66 -19.70 0.46
N ILE A 194 4.40 -18.72 1.02
CA ILE A 194 5.59 -18.98 1.83
C ILE A 194 5.25 -19.78 3.09
N ASN A 195 4.20 -19.39 3.82
CA ASN A 195 3.74 -20.09 5.02
C ASN A 195 3.29 -21.53 4.71
N SER A 196 2.62 -21.75 3.57
CA SER A 196 2.27 -23.10 3.12
C SER A 196 3.51 -23.97 2.90
N ALA A 197 4.54 -23.41 2.25
CA ALA A 197 5.78 -24.14 1.99
C ALA A 197 6.57 -24.45 3.29
N LEU A 198 6.65 -23.49 4.21
CA LEU A 198 7.43 -23.63 5.44
C LEU A 198 6.72 -24.45 6.52
N ASN A 199 5.41 -24.28 6.67
CA ASN A 199 4.62 -24.88 7.75
C ASN A 199 3.71 -26.01 7.29
N SER A 200 3.77 -26.41 6.01
CA SER A 200 2.98 -27.50 5.43
C SER A 200 1.47 -27.34 5.60
N TYR A 201 0.95 -26.12 5.69
CA TYR A 201 -0.49 -25.88 5.71
C TYR A 201 -1.03 -25.68 4.28
N GLU A 202 -2.32 -25.99 4.09
CA GLU A 202 -2.98 -25.85 2.79
C GLU A 202 -3.70 -24.49 2.72
N PHE A 203 -3.39 -23.68 1.69
CA PHE A 203 -4.14 -22.46 1.43
C PHE A 203 -5.06 -22.60 0.21
N THR A 204 -5.95 -21.63 -0.01
CA THR A 204 -6.91 -21.68 -1.12
C THR A 204 -6.51 -20.70 -2.22
N VAL A 205 -6.30 -21.20 -3.44
CA VAL A 205 -6.22 -20.40 -4.67
C VAL A 205 -7.66 -20.08 -5.10
N ASN A 206 -7.97 -18.80 -5.31
CA ASN A 206 -9.33 -18.35 -5.61
C ASN A 206 -9.63 -18.43 -7.12
N GLY A 207 -9.95 -19.62 -7.59
CA GLY A 207 -10.35 -19.90 -8.97
C GLY A 207 -9.18 -20.24 -9.91
N ASP A 208 -9.49 -21.06 -10.90
CA ASP A 208 -8.62 -21.52 -11.99
C ASP A 208 -9.31 -21.43 -13.36
N THR A 209 -10.36 -20.59 -13.45
CA THR A 209 -11.19 -20.40 -14.65
C THR A 209 -11.15 -18.94 -15.15
N TYR A 210 -10.06 -18.22 -14.83
CA TYR A 210 -9.81 -16.90 -15.40
C TYR A 210 -9.35 -17.02 -16.86
N ASN A 211 -9.61 -16.00 -17.66
CA ASN A 211 -9.16 -15.95 -19.05
C ASN A 211 -7.67 -15.58 -19.15
N THR A 212 -6.82 -16.52 -18.75
CA THR A 212 -5.35 -16.46 -18.68
C THR A 212 -4.75 -17.80 -19.09
N ASP A 213 -3.47 -17.87 -19.35
CA ASP A 213 -2.82 -19.10 -19.88
C ASP A 213 -2.90 -20.30 -18.92
N ASP A 214 -2.81 -20.06 -17.60
CA ASP A 214 -2.87 -21.11 -16.57
C ASP A 214 -4.21 -21.16 -15.81
N GLY A 215 -5.16 -20.32 -16.22
CA GLY A 215 -6.48 -20.21 -15.61
C GLY A 215 -6.52 -19.45 -14.30
N THR A 216 -5.37 -19.02 -13.73
CA THR A 216 -5.34 -18.21 -12.51
C THR A 216 -5.21 -16.71 -12.83
N CYS A 217 -5.68 -15.83 -11.93
CA CYS A 217 -5.64 -14.40 -12.18
C CYS A 217 -4.21 -13.85 -12.23
N ILE A 218 -4.00 -12.81 -13.04
CA ILE A 218 -2.70 -12.12 -13.17
C ILE A 218 -2.73 -10.81 -12.37
N ARG A 219 -1.71 -10.59 -11.54
CA ARG A 219 -1.54 -9.39 -10.71
C ARG A 219 -0.17 -8.77 -10.91
N ASP A 220 -0.14 -7.44 -10.84
CA ASP A 220 1.09 -6.65 -10.85
C ASP A 220 1.61 -6.53 -9.41
N PHE A 221 2.75 -7.16 -9.14
CA PHE A 221 3.43 -7.09 -7.85
C PHE A 221 4.51 -6.03 -7.87
N ILE A 222 4.54 -5.20 -6.85
CA ILE A 222 5.50 -4.13 -6.67
C ILE A 222 6.25 -4.30 -5.35
N HIS A 223 7.58 -4.25 -5.41
CA HIS A 223 8.39 -4.39 -4.20
C HIS A 223 8.18 -3.22 -3.25
N VAL A 224 7.98 -3.52 -1.98
CA VAL A 224 7.67 -2.53 -0.93
C VAL A 224 8.75 -1.45 -0.78
N ASN A 225 10.04 -1.77 -1.03
CA ASN A 225 11.11 -0.77 -1.03
C ASN A 225 11.02 0.19 -2.22
N ASP A 226 10.55 -0.27 -3.39
CA ASP A 226 10.31 0.59 -4.54
C ASP A 226 9.11 1.52 -4.29
N LEU A 227 8.07 1.03 -3.60
CA LEU A 227 6.99 1.88 -3.10
C LEU A 227 7.51 2.96 -2.14
N ALA A 228 8.35 2.59 -1.18
CA ALA A 228 8.93 3.56 -0.23
C ALA A 228 9.70 4.68 -0.96
N SER A 229 10.47 4.33 -1.99
CA SER A 229 11.19 5.32 -2.79
C SER A 229 10.24 6.27 -3.53
N ALA A 230 9.13 5.75 -4.11
CA ALA A 230 8.15 6.55 -4.82
C ALA A 230 7.46 7.59 -3.92
N HIS A 231 7.20 7.27 -2.64
CA HIS A 231 6.62 8.22 -1.69
C HIS A 231 7.56 9.42 -1.43
N LEU A 232 8.85 9.16 -1.23
CA LEU A 232 9.82 10.25 -1.03
C LEU A 232 10.00 11.09 -2.29
N LEU A 233 10.03 10.45 -3.46
CA LEU A 233 10.09 11.15 -4.75
C LEU A 233 8.84 12.00 -4.99
N SER A 234 7.67 11.55 -4.56
CA SER A 234 6.42 12.32 -4.63
C SER A 234 6.47 13.58 -3.77
N LEU A 235 7.06 13.54 -2.56
CA LEU A 235 7.30 14.74 -1.75
C LEU A 235 8.25 15.72 -2.45
N SER A 236 9.27 15.20 -3.12
CA SER A 236 10.23 15.99 -3.89
C SER A 236 9.58 16.63 -5.13
N PHE A 237 8.72 15.87 -5.83
CA PHE A 237 7.94 16.32 -6.99
C PHE A 237 7.07 17.54 -6.64
N LEU A 238 6.43 17.54 -5.48
CA LEU A 238 5.59 18.65 -5.00
C LEU A 238 6.37 19.94 -4.67
N ASN A 239 7.70 19.95 -4.69
CA ASN A 239 8.47 21.18 -4.58
C ASN A 239 8.25 22.11 -5.80
N LEU A 240 8.09 21.52 -6.98
CA LEU A 240 7.98 22.23 -8.25
C LEU A 240 6.59 22.11 -8.88
N ASN A 241 5.78 21.14 -8.47
CA ASN A 241 4.48 20.83 -9.06
C ASN A 241 3.38 20.99 -8.00
N LYS A 242 2.55 22.01 -8.17
CA LYS A 242 1.48 22.35 -7.24
C LYS A 242 0.16 21.66 -7.61
N GLY A 243 -0.78 21.63 -6.63
CA GLY A 243 -2.12 21.11 -6.80
C GLY A 243 -2.22 19.60 -6.65
N PHE A 244 -3.17 18.97 -7.36
CA PHE A 244 -3.54 17.58 -7.20
C PHE A 244 -2.97 16.70 -8.32
N HIS A 245 -2.29 15.63 -7.94
CA HIS A 245 -1.67 14.68 -8.87
C HIS A 245 -2.00 13.23 -8.48
N VAL A 246 -2.11 12.36 -9.47
CA VAL A 246 -2.29 10.91 -9.29
C VAL A 246 -1.21 10.17 -10.05
N PHE A 247 -0.65 9.13 -9.44
CA PHE A 247 0.32 8.23 -10.08
C PHE A 247 -0.01 6.77 -9.79
N ASN A 248 0.10 5.92 -10.80
CA ASN A 248 0.10 4.48 -10.63
C ASN A 248 1.47 3.98 -10.19
N LEU A 249 1.49 3.07 -9.22
CA LEU A 249 2.71 2.37 -8.80
C LEU A 249 2.53 0.87 -8.98
N GLY A 250 3.11 0.35 -10.04
CA GLY A 250 3.20 -1.05 -10.39
C GLY A 250 4.47 -1.31 -11.20
N SER A 251 4.73 -2.55 -11.51
CA SER A 251 5.93 -2.98 -12.24
C SER A 251 5.76 -2.99 -13.76
N GLU A 252 4.54 -2.79 -14.28
CA GLU A 252 4.12 -3.08 -15.66
C GLU A 252 4.25 -4.58 -16.05
N THR A 253 4.61 -5.44 -15.09
CA THR A 253 4.75 -6.87 -15.30
C THR A 253 3.70 -7.59 -14.45
N GLY A 254 2.86 -8.39 -15.11
CA GLY A 254 1.89 -9.22 -14.42
C GLY A 254 2.45 -10.61 -14.18
N PHE A 255 2.10 -11.20 -13.02
CA PHE A 255 2.38 -12.59 -12.72
C PHE A 255 1.11 -13.30 -12.31
N SER A 256 0.92 -14.53 -12.79
CA SER A 256 -0.20 -15.37 -12.38
C SER A 256 0.01 -15.91 -10.96
N ILE A 257 -1.06 -16.40 -10.35
CA ILE A 257 -0.95 -17.04 -9.03
C ILE A 257 -0.06 -18.28 -9.09
N MET A 258 -0.16 -19.04 -10.19
CA MET A 258 0.66 -20.24 -10.37
C MET A 258 2.14 -19.90 -10.59
N GLU A 259 2.48 -18.82 -11.28
CA GLU A 259 3.87 -18.35 -11.40
C GLU A 259 4.45 -17.99 -10.03
N VAL A 260 3.67 -17.32 -9.17
CA VAL A 260 4.10 -17.01 -7.78
C VAL A 260 4.34 -18.29 -6.98
N ILE A 261 3.45 -19.29 -7.09
CA ILE A 261 3.59 -20.57 -6.41
C ILE A 261 4.85 -21.31 -6.90
N ASN A 262 5.06 -21.37 -8.20
CA ASN A 262 6.18 -22.06 -8.81
C ASN A 262 7.53 -21.43 -8.44
N GLU A 263 7.63 -20.09 -8.50
CA GLU A 263 8.84 -19.37 -8.07
C GLU A 263 9.14 -19.61 -6.58
N CYS A 264 8.10 -19.63 -5.73
CA CYS A 264 8.25 -19.90 -4.31
C CYS A 264 8.74 -21.36 -4.06
N GLN A 265 8.17 -22.34 -4.78
CA GLN A 265 8.60 -23.75 -4.71
C GLN A 265 10.06 -23.93 -5.15
N GLU A 266 10.48 -23.23 -6.22
CA GLU A 266 11.84 -23.26 -6.72
C GLU A 266 12.83 -22.68 -5.68
N LEU A 267 12.52 -21.50 -5.12
CA LEU A 267 13.39 -20.84 -4.15
C LEU A 267 13.50 -21.58 -2.82
N LEU A 268 12.42 -22.20 -2.36
CA LEU A 268 12.40 -22.95 -1.10
C LEU A 268 12.78 -24.42 -1.24
N GLN A 269 12.83 -24.95 -2.47
CA GLN A 269 13.02 -26.40 -2.76
C GLN A 269 11.98 -27.27 -2.02
N THR A 270 10.74 -26.76 -1.90
CA THR A 270 9.66 -27.36 -1.12
C THR A 270 8.34 -27.19 -1.85
N LYS A 271 7.51 -28.24 -1.84
CA LYS A 271 6.17 -28.18 -2.44
C LYS A 271 5.24 -27.30 -1.61
N VAL A 272 4.53 -26.43 -2.27
CA VAL A 272 3.44 -25.63 -1.71
C VAL A 272 2.14 -26.44 -1.74
N LYS A 273 1.43 -26.53 -0.62
CA LYS A 273 0.14 -27.20 -0.53
C LYS A 273 -0.98 -26.19 -0.74
N PHE A 274 -1.79 -26.40 -1.78
CA PHE A 274 -2.95 -25.56 -2.03
C PHE A 274 -4.10 -26.39 -2.59
N LYS A 275 -5.31 -25.85 -2.43
CA LYS A 275 -6.51 -26.29 -3.14
C LYS A 275 -7.10 -25.16 -3.94
N VAL A 276 -7.82 -25.48 -4.99
CA VAL A 276 -8.54 -24.50 -5.79
C VAL A 276 -9.94 -24.32 -5.22
N GLY A 277 -10.29 -23.08 -4.92
CA GLY A 277 -11.61 -22.64 -4.49
C GLY A 277 -12.38 -21.94 -5.62
N ASN A 278 -13.51 -21.35 -5.28
CA ASN A 278 -14.29 -20.58 -6.24
C ASN A 278 -13.58 -19.26 -6.62
N LYS A 279 -13.79 -18.81 -7.85
CA LYS A 279 -13.42 -17.46 -8.29
C LYS A 279 -14.14 -16.43 -7.42
N ARG A 280 -13.45 -15.37 -7.03
CA ARG A 280 -14.06 -14.25 -6.30
C ARG A 280 -14.97 -13.45 -7.23
N ASP A 281 -16.16 -13.10 -6.75
CA ASP A 281 -17.09 -12.26 -7.52
C ASP A 281 -16.47 -10.89 -7.82
N GLY A 282 -16.53 -10.51 -9.09
CA GLY A 282 -16.00 -9.24 -9.56
C GLY A 282 -14.49 -9.14 -9.63
N ASP A 283 -13.74 -10.21 -9.34
CA ASP A 283 -12.28 -10.19 -9.43
C ASP A 283 -11.84 -10.22 -10.92
N PRO A 284 -11.10 -9.20 -11.41
CA PRO A 284 -10.70 -9.15 -12.81
C PRO A 284 -9.65 -10.21 -13.14
N ASP A 285 -9.66 -10.70 -14.38
CA ASP A 285 -8.69 -11.70 -14.85
C ASP A 285 -7.26 -11.15 -14.76
N ILE A 286 -7.04 -9.89 -15.15
CA ILE A 286 -5.73 -9.25 -15.24
C ILE A 286 -5.79 -7.84 -14.65
N LEU A 287 -4.85 -7.51 -13.77
CA LEU A 287 -4.63 -6.16 -13.23
C LEU A 287 -3.15 -5.80 -13.35
N ILE A 288 -2.81 -4.94 -14.31
CA ILE A 288 -1.44 -4.47 -14.58
C ILE A 288 -1.46 -2.95 -14.72
N ALA A 289 -0.52 -2.27 -14.07
CA ALA A 289 -0.34 -0.82 -14.16
C ALA A 289 0.34 -0.39 -15.46
N ASP A 290 -0.04 0.77 -16.00
CA ASP A 290 0.88 1.60 -16.78
C ASP A 290 1.60 2.52 -15.76
N ASN A 291 2.91 2.38 -15.61
CA ASN A 291 3.70 3.16 -14.65
C ASN A 291 4.54 4.27 -15.33
N LYS A 292 4.40 4.48 -16.63
CA LYS A 292 5.20 5.45 -17.40
C LYS A 292 5.12 6.86 -16.84
N LYS A 293 3.96 7.26 -16.33
CA LYS A 293 3.80 8.58 -15.73
C LYS A 293 4.62 8.73 -14.46
N SER A 294 4.58 7.75 -13.55
CA SER A 294 5.37 7.77 -12.31
C SER A 294 6.87 7.70 -12.61
N VAL A 295 7.31 6.83 -13.49
CA VAL A 295 8.70 6.72 -13.93
C VAL A 295 9.22 8.07 -14.48
N ASN A 296 8.47 8.68 -15.41
CA ASN A 296 8.92 9.89 -16.10
C ASN A 296 8.80 11.16 -15.24
N LYS A 297 7.71 11.32 -14.47
CA LYS A 297 7.42 12.54 -13.71
C LYS A 297 8.07 12.57 -12.34
N LEU A 298 8.15 11.41 -11.67
CA LEU A 298 8.82 11.29 -10.37
C LEU A 298 10.32 10.94 -10.52
N ASN A 299 10.79 10.64 -11.73
CA ASN A 299 12.12 10.05 -11.98
C ASN A 299 12.30 8.77 -11.14
N TRP A 300 11.23 7.99 -11.04
CA TRP A 300 11.18 6.77 -10.24
C TRP A 300 11.83 5.61 -10.96
N LYS A 301 12.60 4.82 -10.24
CA LYS A 301 13.27 3.61 -10.74
C LYS A 301 12.82 2.43 -9.91
N LEU A 302 12.42 1.37 -10.60
CA LEU A 302 12.16 0.08 -9.97
C LEU A 302 13.51 -0.67 -9.85
N GLU A 303 13.95 -0.90 -8.63
CA GLU A 303 15.22 -1.58 -8.35
C GLU A 303 15.02 -3.09 -8.15
N LYS A 304 13.78 -3.50 -7.78
CA LYS A 304 13.41 -4.88 -7.42
C LYS A 304 12.15 -5.36 -8.13
N ASN A 305 12.14 -5.29 -9.47
CA ASN A 305 10.95 -5.57 -10.27
C ASN A 305 10.78 -7.04 -10.71
N SER A 306 11.68 -7.94 -10.35
CA SER A 306 11.53 -9.36 -10.67
C SER A 306 10.77 -10.11 -9.57
N LEU A 307 9.92 -11.08 -9.97
CA LEU A 307 9.20 -11.94 -9.04
C LEU A 307 10.17 -12.63 -8.06
N LYS A 308 11.30 -13.10 -8.57
CA LYS A 308 12.38 -13.71 -7.78
C LYS A 308 12.89 -12.78 -6.68
N ALA A 309 13.16 -11.50 -6.98
CA ALA A 309 13.64 -10.55 -5.99
C ALA A 309 12.59 -10.29 -4.90
N ILE A 310 11.32 -10.14 -5.29
CA ILE A 310 10.20 -9.94 -4.38
C ILE A 310 10.04 -11.13 -3.43
N ILE A 311 9.94 -12.35 -3.97
CA ILE A 311 9.73 -13.57 -3.18
C ILE A 311 10.96 -13.88 -2.31
N SER A 312 12.19 -13.69 -2.83
CA SER A 312 13.41 -13.95 -2.04
C SER A 312 13.49 -13.07 -0.79
N SER A 313 13.13 -11.77 -0.91
CA SER A 313 13.12 -10.88 0.25
C SER A 313 12.04 -11.27 1.28
N ALA A 314 10.85 -11.65 0.80
CA ALA A 314 9.77 -12.13 1.67
C ALA A 314 10.15 -13.44 2.38
N ILE A 315 10.75 -14.41 1.69
CA ILE A 315 11.26 -15.65 2.29
C ILE A 315 12.27 -15.36 3.40
N LYS A 316 13.20 -14.43 3.14
CA LYS A 316 14.21 -14.04 4.14
C LYS A 316 13.54 -13.54 5.43
N TYR A 317 12.54 -12.66 5.30
CA TYR A 317 11.78 -12.17 6.45
C TYR A 317 11.07 -13.30 7.19
N HIS A 318 10.28 -14.12 6.49
CA HIS A 318 9.52 -15.20 7.13
C HIS A 318 10.40 -16.24 7.82
N ARG A 319 11.60 -16.54 7.30
CA ARG A 319 12.56 -17.41 7.98
C ARG A 319 13.16 -16.82 9.25
N ASN A 320 13.24 -15.52 9.36
CA ASN A 320 13.80 -14.82 10.52
C ASN A 320 12.79 -14.66 11.67
N VAL A 321 11.47 -14.73 11.39
CA VAL A 321 10.41 -14.51 12.37
C VAL A 321 9.69 -15.79 12.78
N LEU A 322 9.95 -16.91 12.12
CA LEU A 322 9.54 -18.27 12.50
C LEU A 322 10.59 -18.90 13.38
#